data_d7e067b706238811a64406a44543614d
#
_entry.id   d7e067b706238811a64406a44543614d
#
_cell.length_a   1.000
_cell.length_b   1.000
_cell.length_c   1.000
_cell.angle_alpha   90.00
_cell.angle_beta   90.00
_cell.angle_gamma   90.00
#
_symmetry.space_group_name_H-M   'P 1'
#
loop_
_entity.id
_entity.type
_entity.pdbx_description
1 polymer ?
#
loop_
_entity_poly.entity_id
_entity_poly.type
_entity_poly.pdbx_seq_one_letter_code
_entity_poly.pdbx_strand_id
1 'polypeptide(L)'
;LLTNSLIDVPLGQQAPPRVKVAPEAQVANSWEDAADLSAALGVELLAWQEEVLEAALGERHGGMWAARRVALSAPRQNGKTQLLVARFLAGALLFGERKIIVSAHQQGTAREAFQKFLEIYDGSPALQKRIRKDGIMHALGRETITFTNGAKVEFKARQGATGRGFSCDCLLLDEAQILSERAWASINSTMSARKNPQVWLLGTPPTPE
;
A
#
# COMPACT_ATOMS: atom_id res chain seq x y z
N LEU A 1 14.74 34.60 9.95
CA LEU A 1 15.57 33.62 10.67
C LEU A 1 14.65 32.51 11.15
N LEU A 2 14.45 31.48 10.33
CA LEU A 2 13.78 30.26 10.73
C LEU A 2 14.78 29.43 11.52
N THR A 3 14.65 29.43 12.84
CA THR A 3 15.38 28.51 13.71
C THR A 3 14.92 27.08 13.38
N ASN A 4 15.79 26.35 12.68
CA ASN A 4 15.66 24.93 12.47
C ASN A 4 15.98 24.25 13.82
N SER A 5 15.02 24.18 14.73
CA SER A 5 15.14 23.32 15.91
C SER A 5 15.04 21.88 15.40
N LEU A 6 16.17 21.23 15.23
CA LEU A 6 16.24 19.77 15.15
C LEU A 6 15.55 19.27 16.43
N ILE A 7 14.34 18.76 16.28
CA ILE A 7 13.66 18.08 17.39
C ILE A 7 14.50 16.83 17.63
N ASP A 8 15.20 16.82 18.75
CA ASP A 8 15.98 15.67 19.19
C ASP A 8 14.98 14.60 19.66
N VAL A 9 14.52 13.77 18.72
CA VAL A 9 13.57 12.70 19.01
C VAL A 9 14.38 11.52 19.51
N PRO A 10 14.20 11.09 20.77
CA PRO A 10 14.90 9.92 21.30
C PRO A 10 14.70 8.70 20.41
N LEU A 11 15.73 7.87 20.27
CA LEU A 11 15.66 6.61 19.54
C LEU A 11 14.45 5.79 20.00
N GLY A 12 13.56 5.46 19.07
CA GLY A 12 12.31 4.72 19.34
C GLY A 12 11.06 5.60 19.49
N GLN A 13 11.18 6.93 19.55
CA GLN A 13 10.03 7.82 19.47
C GLN A 13 9.76 8.25 18.02
N GLN A 14 8.48 8.29 17.67
CA GLN A 14 8.06 8.71 16.33
C GLN A 14 7.85 10.22 16.30
N ALA A 15 8.53 10.90 15.39
CA ALA A 15 8.25 12.30 15.15
C ALA A 15 6.91 12.44 14.42
N PRO A 16 6.08 13.43 14.75
CA PRO A 16 4.86 13.70 14.00
C PRO A 16 5.17 14.04 12.54
N PRO A 17 4.26 13.77 11.61
CA PRO A 17 4.47 14.11 10.21
C PRO A 17 4.62 15.63 10.05
N ARG A 18 5.55 16.06 9.22
CA ARG A 18 5.75 17.50 8.92
C ARG A 18 4.53 18.13 8.21
N VAL A 19 3.83 17.32 7.42
CA VAL A 19 2.61 17.70 6.71
C VAL A 19 1.65 16.53 6.76
N LYS A 20 0.44 16.77 7.26
CA LYS A 20 -0.66 15.81 7.22
C LYS A 20 -1.89 16.50 6.66
N VAL A 21 -2.41 16.00 5.55
CA VAL A 21 -3.67 16.45 4.95
C VAL A 21 -4.48 15.19 4.67
N ALA A 22 -5.65 15.09 5.28
CA ALA A 22 -6.54 13.96 5.09
C ALA A 22 -7.98 14.46 4.98
N PRO A 23 -8.82 13.86 4.12
CA PRO A 23 -10.24 14.13 4.11
C PRO A 23 -10.88 13.53 5.37
N GLU A 24 -11.90 14.20 5.89
CA GLU A 24 -12.71 13.63 6.98
C GLU A 24 -13.52 12.41 6.48
N ALA A 25 -13.57 11.37 7.29
CA ALA A 25 -14.49 10.26 7.09
C ALA A 25 -15.92 10.74 7.35
N GLN A 26 -16.86 10.37 6.48
CA GLN A 26 -18.25 10.84 6.56
C GLN A 26 -19.17 9.81 7.22
N VAL A 27 -18.84 8.53 7.17
CA VAL A 27 -19.70 7.43 7.61
C VAL A 27 -18.97 6.49 8.54
N ALA A 28 -17.80 6.01 8.14
CA ALA A 28 -17.00 5.01 8.85
C ALA A 28 -15.51 5.19 8.55
N ASN A 29 -14.68 4.50 9.30
CA ASN A 29 -13.27 4.36 9.00
C ASN A 29 -12.86 2.92 9.27
N SER A 30 -12.33 2.25 8.26
CA SER A 30 -11.98 0.82 8.31
C SER A 30 -10.50 0.59 8.71
N TRP A 31 -9.83 1.56 9.31
CA TRP A 31 -8.42 1.43 9.66
C TRP A 31 -8.18 0.46 10.83
N GLU A 32 -9.07 0.46 11.83
CA GLU A 32 -8.96 -0.46 12.98
C GLU A 32 -9.09 -1.92 12.52
N ASP A 33 -10.05 -2.22 11.66
CA ASP A 33 -10.20 -3.57 11.07
C ASP A 33 -8.93 -4.00 10.31
N ALA A 34 -8.29 -3.07 9.59
CA ALA A 34 -7.06 -3.35 8.85
C ALA A 34 -5.86 -3.56 9.79
N ALA A 35 -5.78 -2.81 10.90
CA ALA A 35 -4.75 -2.96 11.92
C ALA A 35 -4.94 -4.29 12.68
N ASP A 36 -6.15 -4.61 13.10
CA ASP A 36 -6.50 -5.86 13.80
C ASP A 36 -6.21 -7.08 12.91
N LEU A 37 -6.58 -7.02 11.63
CA LEU A 37 -6.21 -8.08 10.68
C LEU A 37 -4.69 -8.23 10.59
N SER A 38 -3.96 -7.13 10.50
CA SER A 38 -2.50 -7.16 10.41
C SER A 38 -1.89 -7.81 11.65
N ALA A 39 -2.32 -7.42 12.83
CA ALA A 39 -1.88 -8.01 14.10
C ALA A 39 -2.22 -9.50 14.18
N ALA A 40 -3.43 -9.91 13.78
CA ALA A 40 -3.85 -11.31 13.76
C ALA A 40 -3.04 -12.17 12.78
N LEU A 41 -2.43 -11.56 11.76
CA LEU A 41 -1.54 -12.22 10.80
C LEU A 41 -0.06 -12.14 11.19
N GLY A 42 0.27 -11.54 12.34
CA GLY A 42 1.65 -11.38 12.82
C GLY A 42 2.37 -10.16 12.22
N VAL A 43 1.64 -9.18 11.70
CA VAL A 43 2.18 -7.92 11.19
C VAL A 43 1.89 -6.83 12.20
N GLU A 44 2.85 -6.56 13.08
CA GLU A 44 2.74 -5.46 14.04
C GLU A 44 3.01 -4.13 13.34
N LEU A 45 1.99 -3.27 13.28
CA LEU A 45 2.12 -1.94 12.70
C LEU A 45 2.75 -0.97 13.72
N LEU A 46 3.55 -0.05 13.21
CA LEU A 46 4.04 1.08 13.98
C LEU A 46 2.94 2.16 14.05
N ALA A 47 2.91 2.97 15.11
CA ALA A 47 1.89 3.99 15.29
C ALA A 47 1.73 4.94 14.08
N TRP A 48 2.83 5.32 13.41
CA TRP A 48 2.75 6.14 12.21
C TRP A 48 2.10 5.40 11.02
N GLN A 49 2.21 4.06 10.94
CA GLN A 49 1.56 3.26 9.89
C GLN A 49 0.06 3.18 10.15
N GLU A 50 -0.35 3.04 11.39
CA GLU A 50 -1.76 3.10 11.81
C GLU A 50 -2.35 4.48 11.52
N GLU A 51 -1.61 5.56 11.83
CA GLU A 51 -2.03 6.93 11.51
C GLU A 51 -2.22 7.16 10.00
N VAL A 52 -1.38 6.53 9.16
CA VAL A 52 -1.55 6.57 7.70
C VAL A 52 -2.78 5.77 7.27
N LEU A 53 -3.03 4.59 7.86
CA LEU A 53 -4.25 3.82 7.57
C LEU A 53 -5.50 4.58 7.98
N GLU A 54 -5.51 5.21 9.16
CA GLU A 54 -6.61 6.06 9.63
C GLU A 54 -6.93 7.18 8.63
N ALA A 55 -5.91 7.91 8.18
CA ALA A 55 -6.06 8.98 7.20
C ALA A 55 -6.53 8.49 5.82
N ALA A 56 -6.21 7.25 5.46
CA ALA A 56 -6.45 6.70 4.13
C ALA A 56 -7.75 5.91 4.00
N LEU A 57 -8.23 5.27 5.07
CA LEU A 57 -9.33 4.30 5.03
C LEU A 57 -10.66 4.86 5.53
N GLY A 58 -10.78 6.19 5.60
CA GLY A 58 -12.05 6.86 5.84
C GLY A 58 -13.03 6.64 4.67
N GLU A 59 -14.30 6.48 5.00
CA GLU A 59 -15.37 6.18 4.05
C GLU A 59 -16.38 7.32 3.92
N ARG A 60 -16.92 7.47 2.71
CA ARG A 60 -18.05 8.33 2.36
C ARG A 60 -19.32 7.50 2.21
N HIS A 61 -20.45 8.20 2.12
CA HIS A 61 -21.72 7.57 1.77
C HIS A 61 -21.62 6.68 0.52
N GLY A 62 -22.23 5.50 0.57
CA GLY A 62 -22.18 4.50 -0.50
C GLY A 62 -20.92 3.62 -0.50
N GLY A 63 -20.18 3.55 0.60
CA GLY A 63 -19.01 2.71 0.78
C GLY A 63 -17.83 3.11 -0.12
N MET A 64 -17.70 4.40 -0.40
CA MET A 64 -16.62 4.95 -1.22
C MET A 64 -15.50 5.47 -0.34
N TRP A 65 -14.24 5.26 -0.74
CA TRP A 65 -13.10 5.84 -0.05
C TRP A 65 -13.16 7.38 -0.03
N ALA A 66 -12.99 7.98 1.13
CA ALA A 66 -12.85 9.43 1.27
C ALA A 66 -11.56 9.89 0.59
N ALA A 67 -10.46 9.17 0.78
CA ALA A 67 -9.19 9.38 0.12
C ALA A 67 -9.02 8.41 -1.06
N ARG A 68 -9.32 8.85 -2.27
CA ARG A 68 -9.08 8.02 -3.48
C ARG A 68 -7.61 7.99 -3.89
N ARG A 69 -6.80 8.91 -3.40
CA ARG A 69 -5.36 9.00 -3.60
C ARG A 69 -4.70 9.23 -2.26
N VAL A 70 -3.74 8.40 -1.93
CA VAL A 70 -2.95 8.48 -0.71
C VAL A 70 -1.51 8.70 -1.12
N ALA A 71 -0.87 9.74 -0.61
CA ALA A 71 0.53 10.01 -0.85
C ALA A 71 1.29 9.99 0.48
N LEU A 72 2.36 9.22 0.53
CA LEU A 72 3.22 9.09 1.69
C LEU A 72 4.67 9.32 1.30
N SER A 73 5.31 10.26 1.97
CA SER A 73 6.76 10.45 1.89
C SER A 73 7.38 10.09 3.24
N ALA A 74 8.13 9.01 3.29
CA ALA A 74 8.80 8.54 4.49
C ALA A 74 10.24 8.09 4.16
N PRO A 75 11.20 8.24 5.07
CA PRO A 75 12.60 7.85 4.84
C PRO A 75 12.74 6.38 4.44
N ARG A 76 13.91 6.01 3.91
CA ARG A 76 14.23 4.61 3.62
C ARG A 76 14.23 3.79 4.91
N GLN A 77 13.96 2.49 4.80
CA GLN A 77 13.99 1.51 5.91
C GLN A 77 13.06 1.82 7.09
N ASN A 78 12.02 2.62 6.88
CA ASN A 78 11.02 2.96 7.89
C ASN A 78 9.73 2.12 7.80
N GLY A 79 9.77 0.92 7.18
CA GLY A 79 8.61 0.03 7.19
C GLY A 79 7.54 0.33 6.13
N LYS A 80 7.81 1.13 5.09
CA LYS A 80 6.87 1.38 3.98
C LYS A 80 6.34 0.09 3.35
N THR A 81 7.23 -0.88 3.13
CA THR A 81 6.87 -2.20 2.57
C THR A 81 5.89 -2.96 3.46
N GLN A 82 6.05 -2.87 4.78
CA GLN A 82 5.12 -3.48 5.74
C GLN A 82 3.72 -2.86 5.66
N LEU A 83 3.65 -1.54 5.56
CA LEU A 83 2.38 -0.83 5.34
C LEU A 83 1.71 -1.24 4.03
N LEU A 84 2.48 -1.41 2.93
CA LEU A 84 1.94 -1.92 1.67
C LEU A 84 1.34 -3.32 1.82
N VAL A 85 2.04 -4.21 2.54
CA VAL A 85 1.55 -5.57 2.79
C VAL A 85 0.27 -5.55 3.62
N ALA A 86 0.23 -4.78 4.70
CA ALA A 86 -0.97 -4.62 5.51
C ALA A 86 -2.14 -4.11 4.67
N ARG A 87 -1.92 -3.09 3.84
CA ARG A 87 -2.96 -2.49 2.97
C ARG A 87 -3.51 -3.49 1.95
N PHE A 88 -2.66 -4.24 1.24
CA PHE A 88 -3.19 -5.19 0.26
C PHE A 88 -3.84 -6.42 0.92
N LEU A 89 -3.39 -6.86 2.07
CA LEU A 89 -4.05 -7.93 2.83
C LEU A 89 -5.45 -7.48 3.28
N ALA A 90 -5.58 -6.27 3.82
CA ALA A 90 -6.88 -5.70 4.17
C ALA A 90 -7.79 -5.58 2.94
N GLY A 91 -7.26 -5.09 1.82
CA GLY A 91 -7.99 -5.00 0.56
C GLY A 91 -8.55 -6.33 0.08
N ALA A 92 -7.70 -7.36 0.08
CA ALA A 92 -8.06 -8.69 -0.39
C ALA A 92 -9.00 -9.45 0.56
N LEU A 93 -8.85 -9.27 1.88
CA LEU A 93 -9.55 -10.07 2.88
C LEU A 93 -10.76 -9.38 3.52
N LEU A 94 -10.74 -8.04 3.63
CA LEU A 94 -11.81 -7.26 4.29
C LEU A 94 -12.62 -6.41 3.30
N PHE A 95 -11.94 -5.66 2.41
CA PHE A 95 -12.60 -4.63 1.59
C PHE A 95 -13.20 -5.16 0.28
N GLY A 96 -13.09 -6.45 0.01
CA GLY A 96 -13.64 -7.07 -1.20
C GLY A 96 -12.96 -6.65 -2.50
N GLU A 97 -11.75 -6.09 -2.42
CA GLU A 97 -10.96 -5.71 -3.59
C GLU A 97 -10.51 -6.98 -4.35
N ARG A 98 -10.96 -7.11 -5.58
CA ARG A 98 -10.72 -8.31 -6.40
C ARG A 98 -9.39 -8.31 -7.10
N LYS A 99 -8.90 -7.13 -7.47
CA LYS A 99 -7.62 -6.97 -8.15
C LYS A 99 -6.84 -5.85 -7.50
N ILE A 100 -5.69 -6.22 -6.95
CA ILE A 100 -4.74 -5.31 -6.34
C ILE A 100 -3.43 -5.40 -7.12
N ILE A 101 -2.79 -4.28 -7.38
CA ILE A 101 -1.48 -4.25 -8.04
C ILE A 101 -0.50 -3.52 -7.12
N VAL A 102 0.62 -4.18 -6.85
CA VAL A 102 1.81 -3.60 -6.22
C VAL A 102 2.83 -3.34 -7.31
N SER A 103 3.27 -2.11 -7.46
CA SER A 103 4.20 -1.76 -8.53
C SER A 103 5.31 -0.84 -8.02
N ALA A 104 6.54 -1.14 -8.44
CA ALA A 104 7.72 -0.32 -8.18
C ALA A 104 8.41 0.07 -9.49
N HIS A 105 9.39 0.98 -9.42
CA HIS A 105 10.14 1.37 -10.61
C HIS A 105 10.88 0.17 -11.20
N GLN A 106 11.55 -0.60 -10.36
CA GLN A 106 12.29 -1.80 -10.74
C GLN A 106 11.62 -3.08 -10.25
N GLN A 107 11.89 -4.20 -10.93
CA GLN A 107 11.36 -5.50 -10.55
C GLN A 107 11.87 -5.95 -9.17
N GLY A 108 13.11 -5.64 -8.82
CA GLY A 108 13.69 -5.95 -7.51
C GLY A 108 12.86 -5.36 -6.36
N THR A 109 12.54 -4.08 -6.44
CA THR A 109 11.74 -3.38 -5.42
C THR A 109 10.31 -3.91 -5.35
N ALA A 110 9.67 -4.20 -6.49
CA ALA A 110 8.34 -4.83 -6.47
C ALA A 110 8.36 -6.21 -5.79
N ARG A 111 9.46 -6.94 -5.97
CA ARG A 111 9.68 -8.25 -5.35
C ARG A 111 9.89 -8.17 -3.83
N GLU A 112 10.42 -7.08 -3.30
CA GLU A 112 10.59 -6.91 -1.85
C GLU A 112 9.26 -7.03 -1.10
N ALA A 113 8.20 -6.40 -1.61
CA ALA A 113 6.87 -6.52 -1.02
C ALA A 113 6.31 -7.96 -1.12
N PHE A 114 6.61 -8.67 -2.20
CA PHE A 114 6.26 -10.08 -2.35
C PHE A 114 7.03 -10.98 -1.36
N GLN A 115 8.33 -10.75 -1.18
CA GLN A 115 9.14 -11.49 -0.21
C GLN A 115 8.65 -11.23 1.23
N LYS A 116 8.34 -9.97 1.55
CA LYS A 116 7.78 -9.62 2.87
C LYS A 116 6.45 -10.33 3.13
N PHE A 117 5.60 -10.45 2.12
CA PHE A 117 4.38 -11.26 2.22
C PHE A 117 4.70 -12.74 2.49
N LEU A 118 5.70 -13.34 1.81
CA LEU A 118 6.07 -14.75 2.01
C LEU A 118 6.55 -15.02 3.45
N GLU A 119 7.32 -14.11 4.04
CA GLU A 119 7.73 -14.23 5.44
C GLU A 119 6.51 -14.31 6.38
N ILE A 120 5.49 -13.45 6.15
CA ILE A 120 4.25 -13.45 6.92
C ILE A 120 3.44 -14.72 6.66
N TYR A 121 3.35 -15.12 5.39
CA TYR A 121 2.64 -16.34 4.97
C TYR A 121 3.21 -17.58 5.64
N ASP A 122 4.53 -17.73 5.66
CA ASP A 122 5.21 -18.88 6.26
C ASP A 122 4.98 -18.93 7.78
N GLY A 123 4.90 -17.76 8.44
CA GLY A 123 4.66 -17.65 9.88
C GLY A 123 3.18 -17.70 10.30
N SER A 124 2.21 -17.62 9.36
CA SER A 124 0.80 -17.48 9.69
C SER A 124 -0.10 -18.58 9.13
N PRO A 125 -0.43 -19.63 9.94
CA PRO A 125 -1.38 -20.65 9.52
C PRO A 125 -2.78 -20.11 9.17
N ALA A 126 -3.16 -18.97 9.75
CA ALA A 126 -4.40 -18.29 9.43
C ALA A 126 -4.38 -17.73 8.01
N LEU A 127 -3.28 -17.12 7.59
CA LEU A 127 -3.09 -16.62 6.23
C LEU A 127 -2.98 -17.74 5.21
N GLN A 128 -2.28 -18.84 5.56
CA GLN A 128 -2.15 -20.01 4.68
C GLN A 128 -3.51 -20.58 4.27
N LYS A 129 -4.48 -20.63 5.18
CA LYS A 129 -5.86 -21.07 4.89
C LYS A 129 -6.62 -20.12 3.97
N ARG A 130 -6.20 -18.88 3.85
CA ARG A 130 -6.82 -17.85 2.98
C ARG A 130 -6.21 -17.82 1.59
N ILE A 131 -5.09 -18.47 1.36
CA ILE A 131 -4.46 -18.56 0.05
C ILE A 131 -4.96 -19.84 -0.66
N ARG A 132 -5.25 -19.70 -1.95
CA ARG A 132 -5.65 -20.83 -2.79
C ARG A 132 -4.49 -21.84 -2.88
N LYS A 133 -4.82 -23.12 -2.97
CA LYS A 133 -3.82 -24.16 -3.27
C LYS A 133 -3.12 -23.78 -4.55
N ASP A 134 -1.95 -23.69 -4.79
CA ASP A 134 -1.24 -23.16 -5.97
C ASP A 134 -1.50 -21.67 -6.23
N GLY A 135 -1.91 -20.91 -5.20
CA GLY A 135 -2.24 -19.49 -5.32
C GLY A 135 -1.03 -18.54 -5.33
N ILE A 136 0.16 -19.05 -5.01
CA ILE A 136 1.41 -18.27 -4.98
C ILE A 136 2.23 -18.60 -6.22
N MET A 137 2.44 -17.63 -7.08
CA MET A 137 3.28 -17.74 -8.27
C MET A 137 4.58 -16.96 -8.07
N HIS A 138 5.70 -17.64 -8.22
CA HIS A 138 7.05 -17.09 -8.02
C HIS A 138 7.77 -16.71 -9.33
N ALA A 139 7.06 -16.78 -10.48
CA ALA A 139 7.69 -16.48 -11.77
C ALA A 139 8.15 -15.02 -11.84
N LEU A 140 9.44 -14.79 -12.12
CA LEU A 140 10.04 -13.47 -12.17
C LEU A 140 9.27 -12.51 -13.11
N GLY A 141 8.84 -11.37 -12.59
CA GLY A 141 8.01 -10.39 -13.29
C GLY A 141 6.53 -10.77 -13.44
N ARG A 142 6.13 -11.90 -12.84
CA ARG A 142 4.74 -12.38 -12.82
C ARG A 142 4.36 -12.89 -11.43
N GLU A 143 5.03 -12.42 -10.39
CA GLU A 143 4.71 -12.78 -9.03
C GLU A 143 3.27 -12.41 -8.72
N THR A 144 2.51 -13.36 -8.21
CA THR A 144 1.11 -13.16 -7.87
C THR A 144 0.70 -13.95 -6.65
N ILE A 145 -0.31 -13.44 -5.94
CA ILE A 145 -0.99 -14.12 -4.84
C ILE A 145 -2.47 -14.21 -5.19
N THR A 146 -3.03 -15.41 -5.13
CA THR A 146 -4.46 -15.65 -5.36
C THR A 146 -5.08 -16.19 -4.09
N PHE A 147 -6.05 -15.46 -3.57
CA PHE A 147 -6.78 -15.80 -2.35
C PHE A 147 -7.93 -16.75 -2.64
N THR A 148 -8.39 -17.47 -1.60
CA THR A 148 -9.53 -18.42 -1.71
C THR A 148 -10.84 -17.73 -2.06
N ASN A 149 -11.00 -16.45 -1.70
CA ASN A 149 -12.16 -15.64 -2.06
C ASN A 149 -12.11 -15.10 -3.51
N GLY A 150 -11.03 -15.41 -4.26
CA GLY A 150 -10.84 -14.98 -5.65
C GLY A 150 -10.14 -13.62 -5.81
N ALA A 151 -9.78 -12.94 -4.73
CA ALA A 151 -8.94 -11.74 -4.81
C ALA A 151 -7.54 -12.10 -5.33
N LYS A 152 -6.93 -11.19 -6.08
CA LYS A 152 -5.60 -11.38 -6.67
C LYS A 152 -4.72 -10.16 -6.44
N VAL A 153 -3.50 -10.38 -5.98
CA VAL A 153 -2.44 -9.37 -5.89
C VAL A 153 -1.39 -9.68 -6.94
N GLU A 154 -1.07 -8.70 -7.78
CA GLU A 154 -0.05 -8.79 -8.84
C GLU A 154 1.10 -7.85 -8.54
N PHE A 155 2.34 -8.34 -8.63
CA PHE A 155 3.56 -7.55 -8.42
C PHE A 155 4.20 -7.25 -9.76
N LYS A 156 4.42 -5.97 -10.08
CA LYS A 156 4.86 -5.54 -11.44
C LYS A 156 5.90 -4.42 -11.38
N ALA A 157 6.92 -4.52 -12.22
CA ALA A 157 7.78 -3.38 -12.51
C ALA A 157 7.08 -2.38 -13.44
N ARG A 158 7.35 -1.08 -13.22
CA ARG A 158 6.89 0.00 -14.11
C ARG A 158 7.82 0.22 -15.31
N GLN A 159 9.04 -0.30 -15.30
CA GLN A 159 9.97 -0.17 -16.42
C GLN A 159 9.37 -0.70 -17.72
N GLY A 160 9.28 0.15 -18.74
CA GLY A 160 8.70 -0.19 -20.03
C GLY A 160 7.17 -0.26 -20.09
N ALA A 161 6.48 -0.12 -18.97
CA ALA A 161 5.02 -0.12 -18.93
C ALA A 161 4.47 1.26 -19.23
N THR A 162 3.69 1.37 -20.30
CA THR A 162 2.98 2.61 -20.70
C THR A 162 1.70 2.86 -19.88
N GLY A 163 1.63 2.43 -18.61
CA GLY A 163 0.43 2.55 -17.76
C GLY A 163 -0.74 1.66 -18.18
N ARG A 164 -0.66 0.97 -19.31
CA ARG A 164 -1.69 0.04 -19.77
C ARG A 164 -1.71 -1.20 -18.85
N GLY A 165 -2.91 -1.60 -18.40
CA GLY A 165 -3.08 -2.80 -17.57
C GLY A 165 -3.12 -2.56 -16.06
N PHE A 166 -3.12 -1.30 -15.59
CA PHE A 166 -3.30 -0.95 -14.18
C PHE A 166 -4.76 -0.79 -13.75
N SER A 167 -5.73 -1.33 -14.51
CA SER A 167 -7.12 -1.37 -14.06
C SER A 167 -7.25 -2.35 -12.89
N CYS A 168 -7.38 -1.83 -11.69
CA CYS A 168 -7.48 -2.58 -10.44
C CYS A 168 -8.31 -1.80 -9.41
N ASP A 169 -8.65 -2.45 -8.32
CA ASP A 169 -9.42 -1.83 -7.24
C ASP A 169 -8.49 -1.03 -6.31
N CYS A 170 -7.28 -1.56 -6.08
CA CYS A 170 -6.24 -0.86 -5.35
C CYS A 170 -4.91 -0.93 -6.10
N LEU A 171 -4.24 0.21 -6.25
CA LEU A 171 -2.93 0.34 -6.85
C LEU A 171 -1.95 0.90 -5.83
N LEU A 172 -0.92 0.13 -5.52
CA LEU A 172 0.13 0.48 -4.56
C LEU A 172 1.42 0.74 -5.34
N LEU A 173 1.85 2.00 -5.39
CA LEU A 173 3.03 2.44 -6.13
C LEU A 173 4.16 2.74 -5.14
N ASP A 174 5.15 1.88 -5.09
CA ASP A 174 6.41 2.16 -4.39
C ASP A 174 7.37 2.96 -5.28
N GLU A 175 8.29 3.69 -4.68
CA GLU A 175 9.20 4.62 -5.38
C GLU A 175 8.43 5.60 -6.30
N ALA A 176 7.33 6.16 -5.80
CA ALA A 176 6.47 7.03 -6.60
C ALA A 176 7.14 8.35 -6.99
N GLN A 177 8.21 8.76 -6.30
CA GLN A 177 9.02 9.94 -6.67
C GLN A 177 9.67 9.83 -8.07
N ILE A 178 9.79 8.61 -8.62
CA ILE A 178 10.35 8.37 -9.96
C ILE A 178 9.25 8.29 -11.05
N LEU A 179 7.98 8.46 -10.66
CA LEU A 179 6.85 8.35 -11.57
C LEU A 179 6.81 9.56 -12.52
N SER A 180 6.89 9.33 -13.83
CA SER A 180 6.73 10.41 -14.81
C SER A 180 5.28 10.88 -14.91
N GLU A 181 5.07 12.14 -15.28
CA GLU A 181 3.72 12.70 -15.51
C GLU A 181 2.91 11.90 -16.53
N ARG A 182 3.56 11.44 -17.61
CA ARG A 182 2.93 10.60 -18.63
C ARG A 182 2.43 9.27 -18.06
N ALA A 183 3.25 8.61 -17.24
CA ALA A 183 2.86 7.37 -16.57
C ALA A 183 1.71 7.61 -15.59
N TRP A 184 1.77 8.70 -14.84
CA TRP A 184 0.70 9.10 -13.93
C TRP A 184 -0.64 9.37 -14.66
N ALA A 185 -0.61 10.12 -15.76
CA ALA A 185 -1.82 10.39 -16.56
C ALA A 185 -2.47 9.10 -17.08
N SER A 186 -1.65 8.15 -17.56
CA SER A 186 -2.12 6.85 -18.02
C SER A 186 -2.74 6.00 -16.91
N ILE A 187 -2.10 5.95 -15.73
CA ILE A 187 -2.60 5.24 -14.56
C ILE A 187 -3.94 5.85 -14.11
N ASN A 188 -4.00 7.16 -13.98
CA ASN A 188 -5.19 7.86 -13.53
C ASN A 188 -6.39 7.63 -14.44
N SER A 189 -6.19 7.64 -15.77
CA SER A 189 -7.22 7.29 -16.75
C SER A 189 -7.72 5.86 -16.58
N THR A 190 -6.81 4.90 -16.36
CA THR A 190 -7.15 3.49 -16.23
C THR A 190 -7.89 3.19 -14.93
N MET A 191 -7.52 3.84 -13.84
CA MET A 191 -8.16 3.68 -12.52
C MET A 191 -9.57 4.28 -12.48
N SER A 192 -9.84 5.34 -13.24
CA SER A 192 -11.16 6.00 -13.27
C SER A 192 -12.29 5.08 -13.76
N ALA A 193 -11.97 4.00 -14.46
CA ALA A 193 -12.95 3.01 -14.92
C ALA A 193 -13.49 2.10 -13.79
N ARG A 194 -12.91 2.14 -12.59
CA ARG A 194 -13.36 1.37 -11.44
C ARG A 194 -14.33 2.18 -10.58
N LYS A 195 -15.24 1.48 -9.89
CA LYS A 195 -16.27 2.12 -9.04
C LYS A 195 -15.66 2.85 -7.85
N ASN A 196 -14.77 2.19 -7.10
CA ASN A 196 -14.16 2.70 -5.87
C ASN A 196 -12.64 2.43 -5.83
N PRO A 197 -11.86 2.94 -6.81
CA PRO A 197 -10.44 2.66 -6.83
C PRO A 197 -9.69 3.50 -5.80
N GLN A 198 -8.63 2.95 -5.24
CA GLN A 198 -7.68 3.68 -4.41
C GLN A 198 -6.26 3.56 -4.95
N VAL A 199 -5.53 4.65 -5.04
CA VAL A 199 -4.13 4.69 -5.46
C VAL A 199 -3.27 5.18 -4.31
N TRP A 200 -2.26 4.41 -3.97
CA TRP A 200 -1.25 4.75 -2.98
C TRP A 200 0.08 5.07 -3.66
N LEU A 201 0.65 6.19 -3.32
CA LEU A 201 1.90 6.72 -3.84
C LEU A 201 2.89 6.79 -2.68
N LEU A 202 3.80 5.82 -2.58
CA LEU A 202 4.81 5.79 -1.54
C LEU A 202 6.14 6.23 -2.13
N GLY A 203 6.76 7.18 -1.46
CA GLY A 203 8.03 7.75 -1.89
C GLY A 203 9.01 7.91 -0.74
N THR A 204 10.25 8.20 -1.11
CA THR A 204 11.30 8.61 -0.19
C THR A 204 11.62 10.08 -0.46
N PRO A 205 11.73 10.94 0.57
CA PRO A 205 12.13 12.32 0.36
C PRO A 205 13.51 12.38 -0.29
N PRO A 206 13.80 13.40 -1.11
CA PRO A 206 15.14 13.61 -1.65
C PRO A 206 16.15 13.77 -0.51
N THR A 207 17.33 13.27 -0.71
CA THR A 207 18.47 13.52 0.19
C THR A 207 18.78 15.02 0.13
N PRO A 208 18.95 15.73 1.25
CA PRO A 208 19.49 17.09 1.20
C PRO A 208 20.85 17.06 0.52
N GLU A 209 21.06 17.94 -0.46
CA GLU A 209 22.38 18.20 -1.06
C GLU A 209 23.28 18.91 -0.08
#